data_8c86e2a7e98c958ba2627af32f46162b
#
_entry.id   8c86e2a7e98c958ba2627af32f46162b
#
_cell.length_a   1.000
_cell.length_b   1.000
_cell.length_c   1.000
_cell.angle_alpha   90.00
_cell.angle_beta   90.00
_cell.angle_gamma   90.00
#
_symmetry.space_group_name_H-M   'P 1'
#
loop_
_entity.id
_entity.type
_entity.pdbx_description
1 polymer ?
#
loop_
_entity_poly.entity_id
_entity_poly.type
_entity_poly.pdbx_seq_one_letter_code
_entity_poly.pdbx_strand_id
1 'polypeptide(L)'
;RLTFNGQVPGPVLRGKVGDTFEITLVNDGTMSHSLDFHAGITPPDKAMRSINPGESLVYTFKAQHSGIWLYHCSTSPMSLHLAAGMHGAVIIDPPGLTAVDREYVIVASEVYLGPEGGEPNTDKIAAKTPDLMTFNGVAFQYHQQPLKAKVGERVRFWVMAAGPSLPTSFHAVGLHFDQ
;
A
#
# COMPACT_ATOMS: atom_id res chain seq x y z
N ARG A 1 8.73 0.91 13.49
CA ARG A 1 8.12 0.96 12.14
C ARG A 1 8.31 2.35 11.56
N LEU A 2 8.50 2.42 10.24
CA LEU A 2 8.39 3.65 9.46
C LEU A 2 6.99 3.68 8.84
N THR A 3 6.34 4.85 8.82
CA THR A 3 4.91 4.92 8.44
C THR A 3 4.60 6.15 7.62
N PHE A 4 3.56 6.09 6.82
CA PHE A 4 2.87 7.27 6.32
C PHE A 4 1.68 7.58 7.25
N ASN A 5 1.63 8.78 7.81
CA ASN A 5 0.61 9.25 8.75
C ASN A 5 0.39 8.33 9.97
N GLY A 6 1.45 7.71 10.49
CA GLY A 6 1.40 6.90 11.71
C GLY A 6 0.71 5.54 11.60
N GLN A 7 0.38 5.08 10.40
CA GLN A 7 -0.33 3.82 10.17
C GLN A 7 0.33 2.92 9.13
N VAL A 8 0.06 1.62 9.18
CA VAL A 8 0.49 0.60 8.21
C VAL A 8 -0.72 -0.28 7.85
N PRO A 9 -1.09 -0.38 6.58
CA PRO A 9 -0.64 0.46 5.45
C PRO A 9 -0.92 1.93 5.69
N GLY A 10 -0.23 2.79 4.93
CA GLY A 10 -0.54 4.21 4.87
C GLY A 10 -1.97 4.49 4.37
N PRO A 11 -2.44 5.74 4.41
CA PRO A 11 -3.80 6.11 3.98
C PRO A 11 -4.13 5.62 2.57
N VAL A 12 -5.36 5.14 2.38
CA VAL A 12 -5.88 4.87 1.04
C VAL A 12 -6.23 6.19 0.37
N LEU A 13 -5.60 6.44 -0.78
CA LEU A 13 -5.93 7.58 -1.63
C LEU A 13 -6.92 7.12 -2.69
N ARG A 14 -7.89 7.96 -3.06
CA ARG A 14 -8.90 7.57 -4.05
C ARG A 14 -9.28 8.73 -4.97
N GLY A 15 -9.45 8.41 -6.23
CA GLY A 15 -9.97 9.28 -7.27
C GLY A 15 -10.51 8.44 -8.44
N LYS A 16 -10.69 9.05 -9.58
CA LYS A 16 -11.19 8.40 -10.80
C LYS A 16 -10.26 8.68 -11.98
N VAL A 17 -10.39 7.90 -13.04
CA VAL A 17 -9.66 8.15 -14.28
C VAL A 17 -9.91 9.58 -14.75
N GLY A 18 -8.83 10.30 -15.07
CA GLY A 18 -8.81 11.70 -15.47
C GLY A 18 -8.52 12.69 -14.35
N ASP A 19 -8.64 12.31 -13.09
CA ASP A 19 -8.31 13.19 -11.95
C ASP A 19 -6.81 13.47 -11.90
N THR A 20 -6.47 14.64 -11.37
CA THR A 20 -5.12 14.99 -10.99
C THR A 20 -4.98 14.84 -9.47
N PHE A 21 -4.02 14.03 -9.07
CA PHE A 21 -3.62 13.90 -7.66
C PHE A 21 -2.51 14.90 -7.35
N GLU A 22 -2.67 15.62 -6.26
CA GLU A 22 -1.64 16.47 -5.68
C GLU A 22 -1.45 16.06 -4.22
N ILE A 23 -0.28 15.55 -3.91
CA ILE A 23 0.05 15.02 -2.59
C ILE A 23 1.29 15.71 -2.05
N THR A 24 1.20 16.28 -0.87
CA THR A 24 2.36 16.84 -0.16
C THR A 24 2.91 15.81 0.81
N LEU A 25 4.16 15.38 0.58
CA LEU A 25 4.93 14.62 1.57
C LEU A 25 5.65 15.61 2.47
N VAL A 26 5.42 15.49 3.77
CA VAL A 26 6.18 16.19 4.82
C VAL A 26 7.03 15.15 5.54
N ASN A 27 8.34 15.36 5.60
CA ASN A 27 9.23 14.42 6.28
C ASN A 27 9.49 14.87 7.72
N ASP A 28 8.67 14.39 8.63
CA ASP A 28 8.80 14.58 10.08
C ASP A 28 9.69 13.52 10.74
N GLY A 29 10.28 12.62 9.94
CA GLY A 29 11.16 11.56 10.40
C GLY A 29 12.59 12.02 10.68
N THR A 30 13.46 11.06 11.01
CA THR A 30 14.88 11.29 11.31
C THR A 30 15.82 10.88 10.19
N MET A 31 15.28 10.34 9.10
CA MET A 31 16.03 9.91 7.90
C MET A 31 15.33 10.39 6.64
N SER A 32 16.04 10.30 5.50
CA SER A 32 15.46 10.67 4.22
C SER A 32 14.38 9.71 3.78
N HIS A 33 13.33 10.24 3.19
CA HIS A 33 12.19 9.49 2.63
C HIS A 33 11.79 10.04 1.28
N SER A 34 11.02 9.26 0.54
CA SER A 34 10.42 9.64 -0.73
C SER A 34 9.03 9.04 -0.87
N LEU A 35 8.40 9.33 -2.00
CA LEU A 35 7.09 8.79 -2.31
C LEU A 35 7.04 8.45 -3.81
N ASP A 36 6.85 7.18 -4.12
CA ASP A 36 6.69 6.66 -5.47
C ASP A 36 5.23 6.20 -5.67
N PHE A 37 4.58 6.75 -6.69
CA PHE A 37 3.20 6.41 -7.05
C PHE A 37 3.18 5.58 -8.34
N HIS A 38 2.91 4.28 -8.25
CA HIS A 38 2.77 3.42 -9.43
C HIS A 38 1.64 3.87 -10.36
N ALA A 39 0.59 4.49 -9.80
CA ALA A 39 -0.52 5.05 -10.58
C ALA A 39 -0.12 6.23 -11.48
N GLY A 40 0.99 6.89 -11.16
CA GLY A 40 1.42 8.10 -11.87
C GLY A 40 2.08 7.84 -13.21
N ILE A 41 2.70 6.67 -13.41
CA ILE A 41 3.44 6.28 -14.63
C ILE A 41 4.43 7.39 -15.06
N THR A 42 5.08 8.02 -14.09
CA THR A 42 6.06 9.08 -14.30
C THR A 42 7.46 8.61 -13.96
N PRO A 43 8.50 9.10 -14.68
CA PRO A 43 9.88 8.79 -14.32
C PRO A 43 10.18 9.24 -12.88
N PRO A 44 10.78 8.37 -12.05
CA PRO A 44 10.98 8.65 -10.62
C PRO A 44 12.11 9.66 -10.32
N ASP A 45 12.99 9.92 -11.27
CA ASP A 45 14.25 10.65 -11.08
C ASP A 45 14.08 12.10 -10.60
N LYS A 46 13.00 12.77 -10.95
CA LYS A 46 12.72 14.16 -10.55
C LYS A 46 11.53 14.28 -9.63
N ALA A 47 10.41 13.63 -10.01
CA ALA A 47 9.13 13.77 -9.32
C ALA A 47 9.11 13.04 -7.98
N MET A 48 9.94 12.01 -7.80
CA MET A 48 9.92 11.10 -6.66
C MET A 48 11.24 11.09 -5.89
N ARG A 49 11.98 12.20 -5.92
CA ARG A 49 13.25 12.31 -5.22
C ARG A 49 13.10 12.18 -3.71
N SER A 50 14.14 11.69 -3.05
CA SER A 50 14.22 11.69 -1.59
C SER A 50 14.29 13.12 -1.05
N ILE A 51 13.66 13.34 0.09
CA ILE A 51 13.71 14.57 0.89
C ILE A 51 14.27 14.27 2.27
N ASN A 52 15.00 15.24 2.83
CA ASN A 52 15.61 15.13 4.15
C ASN A 52 14.61 15.46 5.27
N PRO A 53 14.93 15.12 6.53
CA PRO A 53 14.15 15.54 7.67
C PRO A 53 13.84 17.04 7.66
N GLY A 54 12.59 17.41 7.91
CA GLY A 54 12.09 18.78 7.90
C GLY A 54 11.77 19.35 6.50
N GLU A 55 12.09 18.63 5.43
CA GLU A 55 11.70 19.02 4.06
C GLU A 55 10.29 18.55 3.71
N SER A 56 9.70 19.22 2.72
CA SER A 56 8.46 18.79 2.08
C SER A 56 8.57 18.83 0.57
N LEU A 57 7.76 18.00 -0.10
CA LEU A 57 7.71 17.94 -1.55
C LEU A 57 6.28 17.65 -2.01
N VAL A 58 5.84 18.40 -3.02
CA VAL A 58 4.54 18.17 -3.66
C VAL A 58 4.73 17.22 -4.83
N TYR A 59 3.95 16.14 -4.83
CA TYR A 59 3.85 15.18 -5.93
C TYR A 59 2.55 15.43 -6.67
N THR A 60 2.64 15.54 -8.00
CA THR A 60 1.46 15.70 -8.86
C THR A 60 1.50 14.66 -9.96
N PHE A 61 0.40 13.93 -10.13
CA PHE A 61 0.24 13.01 -11.26
C PHE A 61 -1.22 12.96 -11.72
N LYS A 62 -1.40 12.63 -13.00
CA LYS A 62 -2.71 12.41 -13.59
C LYS A 62 -3.04 10.93 -13.59
N ALA A 63 -4.21 10.57 -13.05
CA ALA A 63 -4.72 9.21 -13.06
C ALA A 63 -5.16 8.82 -14.48
N GLN A 64 -4.41 7.96 -15.14
CA GLN A 64 -4.70 7.53 -16.51
C GLN A 64 -5.35 6.15 -16.59
N HIS A 65 -5.06 5.28 -15.63
CA HIS A 65 -5.51 3.90 -15.61
C HIS A 65 -6.23 3.59 -14.30
N SER A 66 -7.37 2.93 -14.41
CA SER A 66 -8.15 2.46 -13.26
C SER A 66 -7.46 1.30 -12.54
N GLY A 67 -7.89 1.02 -11.33
CA GLY A 67 -7.42 -0.10 -10.51
C GLY A 67 -6.92 0.33 -9.14
N ILE A 68 -6.33 -0.62 -8.43
CA ILE A 68 -5.61 -0.38 -7.18
C ILE A 68 -4.11 -0.39 -7.44
N TRP A 69 -3.42 0.65 -6.99
CA TRP A 69 -2.02 0.92 -7.29
C TRP A 69 -1.23 1.12 -5.99
N LEU A 70 -0.01 0.58 -5.98
CA LEU A 70 0.91 0.78 -4.86
C LEU A 70 1.48 2.20 -4.85
N TYR A 71 1.61 2.79 -3.67
CA TYR A 71 2.57 3.85 -3.40
C TYR A 71 3.49 3.43 -2.26
N HIS A 72 4.74 3.87 -2.29
CA HIS A 72 5.73 3.47 -1.29
C HIS A 72 6.91 4.44 -1.21
N CYS A 73 7.70 4.34 -0.14
CA CYS A 73 9.00 4.98 -0.08
C CYS A 73 9.99 4.22 -0.98
N SER A 74 10.66 4.94 -1.88
CA SER A 74 11.68 4.39 -2.79
C SER A 74 13.12 4.80 -2.41
N THR A 75 13.29 5.49 -1.29
CA THR A 75 14.61 5.83 -0.74
C THR A 75 15.38 4.55 -0.40
N SER A 76 16.64 4.50 -0.77
CA SER A 76 17.52 3.33 -0.52
C SER A 76 17.83 3.15 0.97
N PRO A 77 17.77 1.91 1.51
CA PRO A 77 17.38 0.67 0.85
C PRO A 77 15.85 0.51 0.79
N MET A 78 15.30 0.53 -0.41
CA MET A 78 13.86 0.55 -0.67
C MET A 78 13.10 -0.62 0.01
N SER A 79 13.65 -1.84 -0.07
CA SER A 79 13.03 -3.03 0.53
C SER A 79 12.92 -2.94 2.05
N LEU A 80 13.88 -2.28 2.70
CA LEU A 80 13.85 -2.03 4.14
C LEU A 80 12.72 -1.06 4.52
N HIS A 81 12.57 0.04 3.78
CA HIS A 81 11.52 1.03 4.02
C HIS A 81 10.12 0.42 3.79
N LEU A 82 9.95 -0.38 2.75
CA LEU A 82 8.73 -1.14 2.48
C LEU A 82 8.40 -2.12 3.61
N ALA A 83 9.37 -2.95 4.00
CA ALA A 83 9.23 -3.92 5.09
C ALA A 83 8.96 -3.24 6.45
N ALA A 84 9.48 -2.03 6.65
CA ALA A 84 9.21 -1.23 7.85
C ALA A 84 7.77 -0.69 7.90
N GLY A 85 7.05 -0.64 6.76
CA GLY A 85 5.64 -0.24 6.69
C GLY A 85 5.33 0.96 5.79
N MET A 86 6.32 1.50 5.06
CA MET A 86 6.12 2.67 4.20
C MET A 86 5.54 2.30 2.84
N HIS A 87 4.30 1.87 2.84
CA HIS A 87 3.50 1.54 1.67
C HIS A 87 2.01 1.83 1.90
N GLY A 88 1.28 1.99 0.82
CA GLY A 88 -0.18 2.17 0.84
C GLY A 88 -0.78 2.02 -0.55
N ALA A 89 -2.07 2.27 -0.66
CA ALA A 89 -2.83 2.07 -1.89
C ALA A 89 -3.42 3.37 -2.43
N VAL A 90 -3.40 3.50 -3.76
CA VAL A 90 -4.20 4.46 -4.52
C VAL A 90 -5.25 3.69 -5.28
N ILE A 91 -6.52 4.03 -5.12
CA ILE A 91 -7.63 3.49 -5.91
C ILE A 91 -8.03 4.52 -6.95
N ILE A 92 -8.05 4.10 -8.21
CA ILE A 92 -8.52 4.90 -9.32
C ILE A 92 -9.75 4.21 -9.91
N ASP A 93 -10.91 4.80 -9.66
CA ASP A 93 -12.17 4.25 -10.12
C ASP A 93 -12.26 4.30 -11.66
N PRO A 94 -12.67 3.19 -12.31
CA PRO A 94 -12.96 3.21 -13.74
C PRO A 94 -14.23 4.02 -14.04
N PRO A 95 -14.38 4.51 -15.26
CA PRO A 95 -15.65 5.10 -15.70
C PRO A 95 -16.80 4.09 -15.55
N GLY A 96 -17.93 4.55 -15.01
CA GLY A 96 -19.13 3.71 -14.86
C GLY A 96 -19.01 2.64 -13.75
N LEU A 97 -18.11 2.79 -12.79
CA LEU A 97 -18.00 1.85 -11.68
C LEU A 97 -19.36 1.69 -10.98
N THR A 98 -19.86 0.46 -10.96
CA THR A 98 -21.16 0.13 -10.36
C THR A 98 -21.12 0.33 -8.85
N ALA A 99 -22.16 0.93 -8.27
CA ALA A 99 -22.30 1.01 -6.81
C ALA A 99 -22.42 -0.38 -6.18
N VAL A 100 -21.87 -0.51 -4.98
CA VAL A 100 -21.95 -1.73 -4.17
C VAL A 100 -22.40 -1.39 -2.75
N ASP A 101 -22.90 -2.40 -2.02
CA ASP A 101 -23.36 -2.23 -0.65
C ASP A 101 -22.20 -2.12 0.34
N ARG A 102 -21.08 -2.81 0.02
CA ARG A 102 -19.86 -2.82 0.82
C ARG A 102 -18.64 -2.83 -0.07
N GLU A 103 -17.57 -2.22 0.44
CA GLU A 103 -16.29 -2.20 -0.22
C GLU A 103 -15.17 -2.41 0.79
N TYR A 104 -14.21 -3.26 0.45
CA TYR A 104 -13.06 -3.56 1.28
C TYR A 104 -11.76 -3.38 0.50
N VAL A 105 -10.78 -2.77 1.15
CA VAL A 105 -9.42 -2.64 0.61
C VAL A 105 -8.51 -3.58 1.39
N ILE A 106 -7.86 -4.50 0.69
CA ILE A 106 -7.00 -5.52 1.26
C ILE A 106 -5.59 -5.34 0.72
N VAL A 107 -4.69 -4.92 1.57
CA VAL A 107 -3.27 -4.75 1.25
C VAL A 107 -2.47 -5.87 1.91
N ALA A 108 -1.97 -6.80 1.11
CA ALA A 108 -1.10 -7.86 1.58
C ALA A 108 0.33 -7.35 1.74
N SER A 109 0.98 -7.64 2.85
CA SER A 109 2.38 -7.29 3.08
C SER A 109 3.10 -8.32 3.95
N GLU A 110 4.43 -8.28 3.87
CA GLU A 110 5.33 -9.18 4.57
C GLU A 110 5.91 -8.50 5.80
N VAL A 111 6.10 -9.26 6.87
CA VAL A 111 6.77 -8.79 8.08
C VAL A 111 8.05 -9.59 8.31
N TYR A 112 9.16 -8.89 8.43
CA TYR A 112 10.49 -9.44 8.67
C TYR A 112 10.99 -8.94 10.03
N LEU A 113 10.77 -9.72 11.07
CA LEU A 113 11.09 -9.32 12.44
C LEU A 113 12.60 -9.23 12.63
N GLY A 114 13.05 -8.07 13.06
CA GLY A 114 14.37 -7.79 13.58
C GLY A 114 14.36 -7.72 15.11
N PRO A 115 15.37 -7.10 15.74
CA PRO A 115 15.38 -6.86 17.18
C PRO A 115 14.15 -6.06 17.63
N GLU A 116 13.72 -6.28 18.87
CA GLU A 116 12.62 -5.52 19.46
C GLU A 116 12.92 -4.01 19.44
N GLY A 117 11.97 -3.22 18.93
CA GLY A 117 12.15 -1.78 18.75
C GLY A 117 13.08 -1.38 17.60
N GLY A 118 13.70 -2.35 16.92
CA GLY A 118 14.64 -2.11 15.82
C GLY A 118 14.02 -2.16 14.42
N GLU A 119 14.91 -2.20 13.43
CA GLU A 119 14.55 -2.28 12.02
C GLU A 119 14.20 -3.72 11.59
N PRO A 120 13.49 -3.90 10.49
CA PRO A 120 13.29 -5.21 9.86
C PRO A 120 14.62 -5.92 9.59
N ASN A 121 14.60 -7.24 9.66
CA ASN A 121 15.79 -8.07 9.41
C ASN A 121 16.13 -8.12 7.92
N THR A 122 17.24 -7.52 7.55
CA THR A 122 17.70 -7.40 6.14
C THR A 122 18.07 -8.74 5.51
N ASP A 123 18.60 -9.69 6.30
CA ASP A 123 18.96 -11.02 5.78
C ASP A 123 17.70 -11.82 5.43
N LYS A 124 16.67 -11.73 6.27
CA LYS A 124 15.37 -12.34 5.97
C LYS A 124 14.70 -11.71 4.75
N ILE A 125 14.81 -10.38 4.58
CA ILE A 125 14.31 -9.69 3.40
C ILE A 125 15.02 -10.20 2.15
N ALA A 126 16.35 -10.29 2.18
CA ALA A 126 17.17 -10.79 1.07
C ALA A 126 16.84 -12.26 0.75
N ALA A 127 16.64 -13.08 1.77
CA ALA A 127 16.26 -14.49 1.63
C ALA A 127 14.77 -14.70 1.27
N LYS A 128 13.95 -13.64 1.31
CA LYS A 128 12.48 -13.70 1.09
C LYS A 128 11.77 -14.66 2.06
N THR A 129 12.20 -14.66 3.32
CA THR A 129 11.67 -15.51 4.39
C THR A 129 10.97 -14.67 5.46
N PRO A 130 9.77 -14.15 5.19
CA PRO A 130 9.03 -13.36 6.16
C PRO A 130 8.64 -14.20 7.38
N ASP A 131 8.61 -13.57 8.54
CA ASP A 131 8.08 -14.20 9.76
C ASP A 131 6.56 -14.26 9.77
N LEU A 132 5.90 -13.27 9.16
CA LEU A 132 4.46 -13.16 9.09
C LEU A 132 4.03 -12.57 7.74
N MET A 133 2.88 -13.04 7.27
CA MET A 133 2.11 -12.39 6.20
C MET A 133 0.94 -11.64 6.85
N THR A 134 0.68 -10.43 6.37
CA THR A 134 -0.39 -9.61 6.92
C THR A 134 -1.34 -9.14 5.83
N PHE A 135 -2.60 -8.97 6.21
CA PHE A 135 -3.53 -8.14 5.47
C PHE A 135 -3.80 -6.87 6.29
N ASN A 136 -3.63 -5.71 5.65
CA ASN A 136 -3.78 -4.40 6.28
C ASN A 136 -2.93 -4.22 7.55
N GLY A 137 -1.69 -4.73 7.52
CA GLY A 137 -0.65 -4.48 8.54
C GLY A 137 -0.73 -5.29 9.83
N VAL A 138 -1.75 -6.13 10.00
CA VAL A 138 -1.94 -6.96 11.19
C VAL A 138 -2.08 -8.43 10.82
N ALA A 139 -1.23 -9.28 11.41
CA ALA A 139 -1.32 -10.72 11.21
C ALA A 139 -2.61 -11.28 11.86
N PHE A 140 -3.27 -12.18 11.14
CA PHE A 140 -4.46 -12.90 11.60
C PHE A 140 -5.68 -12.05 12.00
N GLN A 141 -5.70 -10.73 11.70
CA GLN A 141 -6.79 -9.84 12.15
C GLN A 141 -8.17 -10.29 11.66
N TYR A 142 -8.26 -10.77 10.43
CA TYR A 142 -9.56 -11.20 9.87
C TYR A 142 -9.99 -12.60 10.30
N HIS A 143 -9.10 -13.36 10.96
CA HIS A 143 -9.49 -14.54 11.70
C HIS A 143 -10.21 -14.16 13.02
N GLN A 144 -9.71 -13.12 13.69
CA GLN A 144 -10.30 -12.63 14.93
C GLN A 144 -11.48 -11.69 14.70
N GLN A 145 -11.41 -10.85 13.66
CA GLN A 145 -12.41 -9.85 13.30
C GLN A 145 -12.79 -10.01 11.81
N PRO A 146 -13.60 -11.00 11.45
CA PRO A 146 -13.98 -11.25 10.07
C PRO A 146 -14.65 -10.05 9.43
N LEU A 147 -14.38 -9.83 8.15
CA LEU A 147 -15.13 -8.87 7.34
C LEU A 147 -16.59 -9.32 7.25
N LYS A 148 -17.52 -8.36 7.32
CA LYS A 148 -18.94 -8.64 7.45
C LYS A 148 -19.68 -8.26 6.18
N ALA A 149 -20.60 -9.13 5.74
CA ALA A 149 -21.57 -8.82 4.72
C ALA A 149 -22.91 -9.48 5.07
N LYS A 150 -24.00 -8.96 4.52
CA LYS A 150 -25.32 -9.57 4.65
C LYS A 150 -25.66 -10.34 3.38
N VAL A 151 -26.52 -11.33 3.51
CA VAL A 151 -27.07 -12.05 2.35
C VAL A 151 -27.75 -11.06 1.40
N GLY A 152 -27.44 -11.15 0.11
CA GLY A 152 -27.94 -10.26 -0.93
C GLY A 152 -27.15 -8.97 -1.15
N GLU A 153 -26.21 -8.63 -0.28
CA GLU A 153 -25.32 -7.48 -0.50
C GLU A 153 -24.29 -7.78 -1.61
N ARG A 154 -24.06 -6.80 -2.49
CA ARG A 154 -22.95 -6.81 -3.41
C ARG A 154 -21.72 -6.22 -2.72
N VAL A 155 -20.62 -6.97 -2.74
CA VAL A 155 -19.37 -6.59 -2.06
C VAL A 155 -18.26 -6.45 -3.09
N ARG A 156 -17.47 -5.37 -2.99
CA ARG A 156 -16.26 -5.18 -3.79
C ARG A 156 -15.03 -5.33 -2.92
N PHE A 157 -14.05 -6.03 -3.45
CA PHE A 157 -12.71 -6.10 -2.87
C PHE A 157 -11.70 -5.44 -3.80
N TRP A 158 -10.91 -4.53 -3.24
CA TRP A 158 -9.69 -4.03 -3.84
C TRP A 158 -8.54 -4.76 -3.19
N VAL A 159 -7.80 -5.55 -3.97
CA VAL A 159 -6.74 -6.41 -3.44
C VAL A 159 -5.41 -6.04 -4.07
N MET A 160 -4.40 -5.83 -3.24
CA MET A 160 -3.06 -5.45 -3.69
C MET A 160 -1.99 -6.15 -2.85
N ALA A 161 -0.90 -6.58 -3.51
CA ALA A 161 0.32 -7.01 -2.85
C ALA A 161 1.28 -5.81 -2.73
N ALA A 162 1.63 -5.45 -1.50
CA ALA A 162 2.63 -4.41 -1.23
C ALA A 162 4.06 -4.97 -1.11
N GLY A 163 4.22 -6.26 -0.94
CA GLY A 163 5.52 -6.91 -0.83
C GLY A 163 6.21 -6.69 0.52
N PRO A 164 7.55 -6.54 0.53
CA PRO A 164 8.44 -6.11 -0.57
C PRO A 164 8.82 -7.15 -1.62
N SER A 165 8.61 -8.45 -1.40
CA SER A 165 9.23 -9.47 -2.26
C SER A 165 8.28 -10.50 -2.82
N LEU A 166 7.18 -10.82 -2.14
CA LEU A 166 6.30 -11.93 -2.48
C LEU A 166 4.98 -11.45 -3.10
N PRO A 167 4.44 -12.20 -4.07
CA PRO A 167 3.09 -11.96 -4.57
C PRO A 167 2.04 -12.38 -3.54
N THR A 168 0.79 -12.03 -3.80
CA THR A 168 -0.38 -12.56 -3.09
C THR A 168 -1.37 -13.15 -4.08
N SER A 169 -2.21 -14.07 -3.58
CA SER A 169 -3.36 -14.60 -4.31
C SER A 169 -4.62 -14.32 -3.50
N PHE A 170 -5.66 -13.87 -4.18
CA PHE A 170 -6.98 -13.69 -3.57
C PHE A 170 -7.90 -14.83 -4.01
N HIS A 171 -8.54 -15.47 -3.04
CA HIS A 171 -9.49 -16.55 -3.30
C HIS A 171 -10.67 -16.46 -2.33
N ALA A 172 -11.87 -16.48 -2.87
CA ALA A 172 -13.10 -16.61 -2.10
C ALA A 172 -13.62 -18.05 -2.21
N VAL A 173 -13.46 -18.83 -1.15
CA VAL A 173 -13.85 -20.25 -1.15
C VAL A 173 -15.37 -20.39 -1.33
N GLY A 174 -15.78 -21.19 -2.33
CA GLY A 174 -17.18 -21.49 -2.61
C GLY A 174 -17.97 -20.37 -3.29
N LEU A 175 -17.30 -19.33 -3.78
CA LEU A 175 -17.92 -18.21 -4.47
C LEU A 175 -17.31 -17.99 -5.86
N HIS A 176 -18.13 -17.43 -6.76
CA HIS A 176 -17.70 -16.82 -8.00
C HIS A 176 -17.73 -15.31 -7.83
N PHE A 177 -16.85 -14.60 -8.50
CA PHE A 177 -16.83 -13.13 -8.53
C PHE A 177 -16.45 -12.62 -9.93
N ASP A 178 -16.96 -11.46 -10.27
CA ASP A 178 -16.61 -10.73 -11.49
C ASP A 178 -15.34 -9.89 -11.24
N GLN A 179 -14.49 -9.77 -12.27
CA GLN A 179 -13.29 -8.91 -12.26
C GLN A 179 -13.53 -7.60 -12.99
#